data_aade2b5d9b28026de352feea021dc737
#
_entry.id   aade2b5d9b28026de352feea021dc737
#
_cell.length_a   1.000
_cell.length_b   1.000
_cell.length_c   1.000
_cell.angle_alpha   90.00
_cell.angle_beta   90.00
_cell.angle_gamma   90.00
#
_symmetry.space_group_name_H-M   'P 1'
#
loop_
_entity.id
_entity.type
_entity.pdbx_description
1 polymer ?
#
loop_
_entity_poly.entity_id
_entity_poly.type
_entity_poly.pdbx_seq_one_letter_code
_entity_poly.pdbx_strand_id
1 'polypeptide(L)'
;LHVRSRRQRQMCIRDSANMVFNGTSVTQGTGRAIVTSTGMGTQVGKIADLLQATEDDETPLQKEMNYVSKILGIAVCIIAVVVLVALALTEGFQDVHDVIDSLLLAVSLAVAAVPEGLAAILTVVLALGVQRMAMHNAIVKKLHSVETLGSASVICSDKTGTLTRNEMTVERVVTPSGEVQLTGTGYAPEGRMVVDSQTMEHAQIREIIESEAVATLAVGALANDGELREVAASAGNTENVTWEAVGDPTEVSLIVAARKVKANRKYANYERVGEIPFTSERKRMSIVARDNTDAGRLTVFSKGAPDVLLGYCSRIAVGGAVRPLTEGDRQQILATVEQLSSDAYRTLGQAYRPLGTASLAQVPGVMLNSAGHVADIAEQSDVLENDLIWVGMVGIIDPPRTEVRDSVAEAHRAGIRTVMITGDHPLTAARIATDLGIIDKGGKAMTGSQLDELPDEAAFDKVTSEVSVYARVAPEHKLKIVESLQRQGNIVAMTGDGVNDAPAVKTADIGVAMGITGTEVTKQSAKMILADDNFSTIVAAVREGRGIFDNIRKFLRYLLSSNVGEVFTVFGGVMLAGFLGITQP
;
A
#
# COMPACT_ATOMS: atom_id res chain seq x y z
N LEU A 1 -4.21 4.33 -37.86
CA LEU A 1 -3.00 4.85 -37.23
C LEU A 1 -3.42 6.00 -36.30
N HIS A 2 -3.80 5.66 -35.05
CA HIS A 2 -4.05 6.67 -34.03
C HIS A 2 -2.71 7.25 -33.56
N VAL A 3 -2.46 8.51 -33.86
CA VAL A 3 -1.39 9.30 -33.28
C VAL A 3 -1.71 9.53 -31.79
N ARG A 4 -1.23 8.64 -30.93
CA ARG A 4 -1.21 8.92 -29.48
C ARG A 4 -0.26 10.11 -29.26
N SER A 5 -0.75 11.16 -28.62
CA SER A 5 0.03 12.34 -28.35
C SER A 5 1.32 11.99 -27.58
N ARG A 6 2.41 12.71 -27.82
CA ARG A 6 3.71 12.51 -27.14
C ARG A 6 3.60 12.59 -25.60
N ARG A 7 2.60 13.27 -25.05
CA ARG A 7 2.33 13.36 -23.60
C ARG A 7 1.82 12.04 -23.00
N GLN A 8 1.05 11.23 -23.72
CA GLN A 8 0.59 9.92 -23.23
C GLN A 8 1.69 8.85 -23.17
N ARG A 9 2.84 9.04 -23.83
CA ARG A 9 3.97 8.09 -23.81
C ARG A 9 4.88 8.22 -22.59
N GLN A 10 4.75 9.28 -21.78
CA GLN A 10 5.61 9.51 -20.61
C GLN A 10 4.98 9.09 -19.27
N MET A 11 3.76 8.56 -19.28
CA MET A 11 2.94 8.42 -18.07
C MET A 11 3.25 7.21 -17.18
N CYS A 12 4.02 6.22 -17.61
CA CYS A 12 4.47 5.13 -16.73
C CYS A 12 5.85 4.66 -17.11
N ILE A 13 6.79 4.65 -16.17
CA ILE A 13 8.09 3.95 -16.28
C ILE A 13 7.87 2.50 -16.71
N ARG A 14 6.83 1.85 -16.21
CA ARG A 14 6.40 0.48 -16.50
C ARG A 14 6.06 0.25 -18.00
N ASP A 15 5.63 1.26 -18.74
CA ASP A 15 5.20 1.15 -20.13
C ASP A 15 6.30 1.53 -21.14
N SER A 16 7.49 1.87 -20.66
CA SER A 16 8.63 2.25 -21.50
C SER A 16 9.48 1.05 -21.84
N ALA A 17 9.18 0.38 -22.97
CA ALA A 17 9.85 -0.84 -23.43
C ALA A 17 11.33 -0.68 -23.83
N ASN A 18 11.81 0.56 -24.01
CA ASN A 18 13.15 0.88 -24.54
C ASN A 18 13.97 1.79 -23.65
N MET A 19 13.58 1.96 -22.39
CA MET A 19 14.27 2.84 -21.44
C MET A 19 14.60 2.07 -20.15
N VAL A 20 15.74 2.41 -19.55
CA VAL A 20 16.11 1.98 -18.18
C VAL A 20 16.21 3.21 -17.30
N PHE A 21 15.82 3.06 -16.04
CA PHE A 21 15.70 4.17 -15.09
C PHE A 21 16.55 3.93 -13.86
N ASN A 22 17.24 4.97 -13.41
CA ASN A 22 17.94 4.92 -12.13
C ASN A 22 16.96 4.65 -10.98
N GLY A 23 17.37 3.84 -10.02
CA GLY A 23 16.51 3.42 -8.89
C GLY A 23 15.60 2.23 -9.18
N THR A 24 15.72 1.59 -10.37
CA THR A 24 15.05 0.32 -10.69
C THR A 24 16.05 -0.82 -10.81
N SER A 25 15.59 -2.05 -10.61
CA SER A 25 16.40 -3.26 -10.72
C SER A 25 16.09 -4.01 -12.01
N VAL A 26 17.13 -4.56 -12.65
CA VAL A 26 16.97 -5.48 -13.79
C VAL A 26 16.59 -6.85 -13.22
N THR A 27 15.36 -7.30 -13.51
CA THR A 27 14.84 -8.57 -12.99
C THR A 27 15.32 -9.78 -13.80
N GLN A 28 15.65 -9.58 -15.08
CA GLN A 28 16.07 -10.66 -15.98
C GLN A 28 16.93 -10.13 -17.13
N GLY A 29 17.92 -10.92 -17.54
CA GLY A 29 18.78 -10.67 -18.70
C GLY A 29 19.88 -9.63 -18.47
N THR A 30 20.60 -9.31 -19.55
CA THR A 30 21.67 -8.31 -19.61
C THR A 30 21.45 -7.40 -20.80
N GLY A 31 21.87 -6.14 -20.70
CA GLY A 31 21.67 -5.19 -21.79
C GLY A 31 22.75 -4.10 -21.81
N ARG A 32 22.74 -3.29 -22.87
CA ARG A 32 23.53 -2.07 -23.00
C ARG A 32 22.58 -0.89 -23.13
N ALA A 33 22.85 0.18 -22.41
CA ALA A 33 22.06 1.41 -22.45
C ALA A 33 22.96 2.61 -22.70
N ILE A 34 22.40 3.63 -23.36
CA ILE A 34 23.03 4.94 -23.53
C ILE A 34 22.38 5.89 -22.53
N VAL A 35 23.17 6.57 -21.73
CA VAL A 35 22.68 7.57 -20.79
C VAL A 35 22.13 8.77 -21.56
N THR A 36 20.82 9.01 -21.44
CA THR A 36 20.08 10.08 -22.15
C THR A 36 19.86 11.32 -21.29
N SER A 37 19.92 11.19 -19.95
CA SER A 37 19.73 12.27 -18.99
C SER A 37 20.54 11.98 -17.73
N THR A 38 21.03 13.04 -17.07
CA THR A 38 21.78 12.97 -15.81
C THR A 38 21.25 13.99 -14.80
N GLY A 39 21.59 13.81 -13.52
CA GLY A 39 21.23 14.72 -12.43
C GLY A 39 19.72 15.00 -12.37
N MET A 40 19.35 16.27 -12.24
CA MET A 40 17.95 16.72 -12.14
C MET A 40 17.13 16.49 -13.43
N GLY A 41 17.76 16.24 -14.57
CA GLY A 41 17.08 15.86 -15.81
C GLY A 41 16.56 14.41 -15.84
N THR A 42 16.98 13.57 -14.92
CA THR A 42 16.47 12.18 -14.78
C THR A 42 15.08 12.14 -14.16
N GLN A 43 14.40 10.98 -14.21
CA GLN A 43 13.10 10.82 -13.52
C GLN A 43 13.27 10.94 -12.00
N VAL A 44 14.32 10.36 -11.42
CA VAL A 44 14.64 10.53 -10.00
C VAL A 44 14.97 11.98 -9.67
N GLY A 45 15.67 12.70 -10.57
CA GLY A 45 15.93 14.12 -10.43
C GLY A 45 14.66 14.97 -10.39
N LYS A 46 13.67 14.68 -11.24
CA LYS A 46 12.37 15.38 -11.21
C LYS A 46 11.60 15.13 -9.91
N ILE A 47 11.67 13.90 -9.37
CA ILE A 47 11.10 13.58 -8.06
C ILE A 47 11.82 14.38 -6.96
N ALA A 48 13.14 14.46 -7.02
CA ALA A 48 13.93 15.25 -6.07
C ALA A 48 13.59 16.75 -6.13
N ASP A 49 13.33 17.30 -7.33
CA ASP A 49 12.91 18.68 -7.52
C ASP A 49 11.54 18.96 -6.88
N LEU A 50 10.58 18.06 -7.08
CA LEU A 50 9.29 18.13 -6.40
C LEU A 50 9.42 18.05 -4.87
N LEU A 51 10.35 17.24 -4.37
CA LEU A 51 10.63 17.16 -2.94
C LEU A 51 11.25 18.45 -2.37
N GLN A 52 12.10 19.15 -3.11
CA GLN A 52 12.71 20.40 -2.67
C GLN A 52 11.71 21.57 -2.66
N ALA A 53 10.74 21.57 -3.56
CA ALA A 53 9.74 22.62 -3.68
C ALA A 53 8.70 22.61 -2.52
N THR A 54 8.67 21.56 -1.68
CA THR A 54 7.70 21.42 -0.59
C THR A 54 8.26 22.02 0.70
N GLU A 55 7.62 23.06 1.23
CA GLU A 55 7.93 23.67 2.52
C GLU A 55 7.29 22.93 3.71
N ASP A 56 7.86 23.06 4.91
CA ASP A 56 7.27 22.52 6.14
C ASP A 56 6.25 23.54 6.70
N ASP A 57 4.97 23.22 6.70
CA ASP A 57 3.88 24.06 7.25
C ASP A 57 3.81 24.01 8.77
N GLU A 58 3.28 25.11 9.38
CA GLU A 58 2.96 25.14 10.81
C GLU A 58 1.85 24.13 11.16
N THR A 59 1.99 23.43 12.29
CA THR A 59 0.98 22.47 12.77
C THR A 59 -0.30 23.18 13.23
N PRO A 60 -1.46 22.48 13.26
CA PRO A 60 -2.71 23.02 13.78
C PRO A 60 -2.57 23.60 15.19
N LEU A 61 -1.87 22.90 16.11
CA LEU A 61 -1.64 23.38 17.48
C LEU A 61 -0.74 24.63 17.50
N GLN A 62 0.28 24.70 16.66
CA GLN A 62 1.12 25.91 16.56
C GLN A 62 0.28 27.12 16.14
N LYS A 63 -0.61 26.97 15.17
CA LYS A 63 -1.55 28.03 14.75
C LYS A 63 -2.49 28.44 15.88
N GLU A 64 -3.09 27.48 16.60
CA GLU A 64 -3.94 27.75 17.78
C GLU A 64 -3.15 28.42 18.92
N MET A 65 -1.94 27.93 19.20
CA MET A 65 -1.08 28.50 20.25
C MET A 65 -0.65 29.93 19.93
N ASN A 66 -0.29 30.23 18.69
CA ASN A 66 0.04 31.57 18.23
C ASN A 66 -1.16 32.52 18.40
N TYR A 67 -2.38 32.02 18.10
CA TYR A 67 -3.62 32.79 18.29
C TYR A 67 -3.91 33.07 19.79
N VAL A 68 -3.83 32.03 20.64
CA VAL A 68 -4.04 32.15 22.07
C VAL A 68 -3.00 33.09 22.73
N SER A 69 -1.72 32.95 22.37
CA SER A 69 -0.63 33.81 22.86
C SER A 69 -0.86 35.27 22.49
N LYS A 70 -1.35 35.53 21.28
CA LYS A 70 -1.65 36.89 20.81
C LYS A 70 -2.82 37.51 21.60
N ILE A 71 -3.89 36.74 21.85
CA ILE A 71 -5.03 37.22 22.64
C ILE A 71 -4.61 37.48 24.07
N LEU A 72 -3.87 36.58 24.71
CA LEU A 72 -3.35 36.73 26.06
C LEU A 72 -2.45 37.96 26.17
N GLY A 73 -1.53 38.15 25.24
CA GLY A 73 -0.65 39.33 25.20
C GLY A 73 -1.44 40.65 25.16
N ILE A 74 -2.47 40.71 24.30
CA ILE A 74 -3.34 41.90 24.22
C ILE A 74 -4.11 42.10 25.55
N ALA A 75 -4.69 41.05 26.11
CA ALA A 75 -5.46 41.10 27.35
C ALA A 75 -4.58 41.59 28.52
N VAL A 76 -3.36 41.06 28.63
CA VAL A 76 -2.38 41.46 29.65
C VAL A 76 -1.99 42.94 29.52
N CYS A 77 -1.74 43.42 28.30
CA CYS A 77 -1.44 44.83 28.07
C CYS A 77 -2.62 45.72 28.47
N ILE A 78 -3.86 45.34 28.20
CA ILE A 78 -5.05 46.07 28.59
C ILE A 78 -5.15 46.10 30.12
N ILE A 79 -4.99 44.96 30.80
CA ILE A 79 -5.05 44.87 32.27
C ILE A 79 -3.96 45.73 32.92
N ALA A 80 -2.72 45.67 32.41
CA ALA A 80 -1.61 46.49 32.89
C ALA A 80 -1.92 47.99 32.78
N VAL A 81 -2.47 48.44 31.66
CA VAL A 81 -2.87 49.85 31.47
C VAL A 81 -3.99 50.23 32.42
N VAL A 82 -5.00 49.36 32.60
CA VAL A 82 -6.12 49.62 33.55
C VAL A 82 -5.61 49.73 34.97
N VAL A 83 -4.69 48.84 35.40
CA VAL A 83 -4.08 48.91 36.76
C VAL A 83 -3.28 50.19 36.93
N LEU A 84 -2.45 50.60 35.97
CA LEU A 84 -1.69 51.84 36.04
C LEU A 84 -2.60 53.06 36.12
N VAL A 85 -3.68 53.12 35.34
CA VAL A 85 -4.66 54.21 35.36
C VAL A 85 -5.41 54.22 36.69
N ALA A 86 -5.80 53.07 37.22
CA ALA A 86 -6.50 52.95 38.49
C ALA A 86 -5.61 53.44 39.65
N LEU A 87 -4.35 53.02 39.73
CA LEU A 87 -3.39 53.49 40.73
C LEU A 87 -3.13 54.99 40.63
N ALA A 88 -2.99 55.53 39.42
CA ALA A 88 -2.84 56.95 39.19
C ALA A 88 -4.04 57.79 39.69
N LEU A 89 -5.27 57.23 39.58
CA LEU A 89 -6.50 57.92 40.00
C LEU A 89 -6.79 57.79 41.52
N THR A 90 -6.35 56.67 42.14
CA THR A 90 -6.65 56.42 43.58
C THR A 90 -5.59 56.97 44.51
N GLU A 91 -4.31 56.84 44.19
CA GLU A 91 -3.19 57.19 45.04
C GLU A 91 -2.47 58.47 44.57
N GLY A 92 -2.57 58.85 43.32
CA GLY A 92 -1.82 59.92 42.68
C GLY A 92 -0.32 59.68 42.73
N PHE A 93 0.41 60.06 41.64
CA PHE A 93 1.87 59.95 41.66
C PHE A 93 2.47 61.16 42.30
N GLN A 94 3.02 60.99 43.55
CA GLN A 94 3.68 62.08 44.29
C GLN A 94 5.18 62.12 43.99
N ASP A 95 5.80 60.91 43.77
CA ASP A 95 7.21 60.77 43.49
C ASP A 95 7.48 59.79 42.38
N VAL A 96 8.74 59.81 41.85
CA VAL A 96 9.21 58.85 40.81
C VAL A 96 9.17 57.42 41.33
N HIS A 97 9.27 57.18 42.64
CA HIS A 97 9.14 55.85 43.24
C HIS A 97 7.75 55.26 43.08
N ASP A 98 6.68 56.02 43.21
CA ASP A 98 5.30 55.55 43.03
C ASP A 98 5.05 55.07 41.60
N VAL A 99 5.66 55.74 40.62
CA VAL A 99 5.59 55.30 39.20
C VAL A 99 6.34 54.01 38.97
N ILE A 100 7.52 53.86 39.63
CA ILE A 100 8.32 52.65 39.51
C ILE A 100 7.58 51.46 40.15
N ASP A 101 7.01 51.60 41.30
CA ASP A 101 6.28 50.55 42.02
C ASP A 101 5.02 50.12 41.26
N SER A 102 4.28 51.09 40.73
CA SER A 102 3.13 50.84 39.87
C SER A 102 3.51 50.09 38.57
N LEU A 103 4.66 50.44 37.98
CA LEU A 103 5.17 49.77 36.80
C LEU A 103 5.64 48.35 37.13
N LEU A 104 6.32 48.17 38.29
CA LEU A 104 6.74 46.85 38.77
C LEU A 104 5.54 45.92 39.00
N LEU A 105 4.46 46.43 39.59
CA LEU A 105 3.22 45.71 39.81
C LEU A 105 2.57 45.31 38.47
N ALA A 106 2.49 46.23 37.51
CA ALA A 106 1.96 45.96 36.21
C ALA A 106 2.79 44.90 35.43
N VAL A 107 4.12 44.96 35.54
CA VAL A 107 5.04 43.95 34.95
C VAL A 107 4.90 42.61 35.64
N SER A 108 4.79 42.60 37.00
CA SER A 108 4.57 41.35 37.76
C SER A 108 3.26 40.67 37.35
N LEU A 109 2.19 41.47 37.18
CA LEU A 109 0.91 40.97 36.70
C LEU A 109 0.99 40.41 35.26
N ALA A 110 1.77 41.08 34.41
CA ALA A 110 2.03 40.61 33.05
C ALA A 110 2.77 39.28 33.03
N VAL A 111 3.78 39.11 33.88
CA VAL A 111 4.55 37.86 34.02
C VAL A 111 3.67 36.73 34.58
N ALA A 112 2.85 37.00 35.62
CA ALA A 112 1.92 36.01 36.18
C ALA A 112 0.90 35.45 35.15
N ALA A 113 0.56 36.23 34.13
CA ALA A 113 -0.35 35.79 33.08
C ALA A 113 0.28 34.84 32.04
N VAL A 114 1.63 34.73 31.99
CA VAL A 114 2.33 33.91 31.01
C VAL A 114 2.47 32.47 31.53
N PRO A 115 1.96 31.47 30.81
CA PRO A 115 2.06 30.06 31.22
C PRO A 115 3.46 29.49 30.98
N GLU A 116 4.43 29.76 31.85
CA GLU A 116 5.85 29.38 31.69
C GLU A 116 6.09 27.86 31.56
N GLY A 117 5.26 27.04 32.23
CA GLY A 117 5.38 25.58 32.22
C GLY A 117 4.89 24.90 30.91
N LEU A 118 4.26 25.66 30.01
CA LEU A 118 3.57 25.09 28.84
C LEU A 118 4.50 24.35 27.90
N ALA A 119 5.63 24.95 27.51
CA ALA A 119 6.59 24.35 26.56
C ALA A 119 7.22 23.06 27.11
N ALA A 120 7.57 23.03 28.39
CA ALA A 120 8.17 21.89 29.04
C ALA A 120 7.20 20.68 29.08
N ILE A 121 5.95 20.93 29.53
CA ILE A 121 4.95 19.85 29.62
C ILE A 121 4.49 19.37 28.26
N LEU A 122 4.31 20.27 27.29
CA LEU A 122 3.99 19.88 25.91
C LEU A 122 5.06 18.91 25.38
N THR A 123 6.33 19.23 25.58
CA THR A 123 7.44 18.36 25.15
C THR A 123 7.39 16.99 25.84
N VAL A 124 7.14 16.92 27.14
CA VAL A 124 7.04 15.66 27.88
C VAL A 124 5.84 14.84 27.42
N VAL A 125 4.67 15.44 27.25
CA VAL A 125 3.46 14.74 26.79
C VAL A 125 3.64 14.18 25.39
N LEU A 126 4.23 14.97 24.47
CA LEU A 126 4.52 14.51 23.12
C LEU A 126 5.58 13.39 23.11
N ALA A 127 6.63 13.49 23.94
CA ALA A 127 7.67 12.45 24.04
C ALA A 127 7.11 11.11 24.54
N LEU A 128 6.25 11.15 25.58
CA LEU A 128 5.54 9.96 26.07
C LEU A 128 4.60 9.38 25.01
N GLY A 129 3.97 10.25 24.22
CA GLY A 129 3.14 9.85 23.10
C GLY A 129 3.91 9.12 22.02
N VAL A 130 5.07 9.65 21.61
CA VAL A 130 5.97 8.99 20.64
C VAL A 130 6.42 7.62 21.16
N GLN A 131 6.77 7.52 22.45
CA GLN A 131 7.15 6.25 23.05
C GLN A 131 6.02 5.20 22.97
N ARG A 132 4.76 5.59 23.24
CA ARG A 132 3.60 4.70 23.12
C ARG A 132 3.34 4.28 21.69
N MET A 133 3.42 5.24 20.74
CA MET A 133 3.27 4.93 19.31
C MET A 133 4.33 3.95 18.82
N ALA A 134 5.59 4.12 19.26
CA ALA A 134 6.69 3.21 18.92
C ALA A 134 6.45 1.79 19.44
N MET A 135 5.86 1.62 20.64
CA MET A 135 5.45 0.30 21.15
C MET A 135 4.38 -0.36 20.29
N HIS A 136 3.64 0.39 19.49
CA HIS A 136 2.64 -0.06 18.53
C HIS A 136 3.14 0.02 17.08
N ASN A 137 4.44 -0.15 16.84
CA ASN A 137 5.07 -0.17 15.51
C ASN A 137 4.98 1.13 14.70
N ALA A 138 4.54 2.24 15.30
CA ALA A 138 4.50 3.55 14.65
C ALA A 138 5.68 4.42 15.11
N ILE A 139 6.71 4.54 14.26
CA ILE A 139 7.93 5.30 14.56
C ILE A 139 7.75 6.72 14.05
N VAL A 140 7.55 7.67 14.94
CA VAL A 140 7.39 9.09 14.63
C VAL A 140 8.75 9.78 14.62
N LYS A 141 9.08 10.48 13.53
CA LYS A 141 10.38 11.15 13.35
C LYS A 141 10.43 12.57 13.93
N LYS A 142 9.31 13.26 13.98
CA LYS A 142 9.20 14.63 14.52
C LYS A 142 8.11 14.65 15.60
N LEU A 143 8.41 15.18 16.78
CA LEU A 143 7.46 15.24 17.92
C LEU A 143 6.13 15.89 17.58
N HIS A 144 6.15 16.97 16.80
CA HIS A 144 4.94 17.68 16.37
C HIS A 144 4.01 16.86 15.46
N SER A 145 4.53 15.83 14.80
CA SER A 145 3.71 14.97 13.93
C SER A 145 2.69 14.12 14.71
N VAL A 146 2.91 13.90 16.01
CA VAL A 146 1.98 13.18 16.90
C VAL A 146 0.64 13.91 17.02
N GLU A 147 0.71 15.22 17.17
CA GLU A 147 -0.46 16.09 17.29
C GLU A 147 -1.23 16.17 15.98
N THR A 148 -0.50 16.41 14.86
CA THR A 148 -1.08 16.47 13.53
C THR A 148 -1.80 15.16 13.20
N LEU A 149 -1.21 14.01 13.60
CA LEU A 149 -1.81 12.69 13.41
C LEU A 149 -3.15 12.54 14.15
N GLY A 150 -3.26 13.06 15.37
CA GLY A 150 -4.53 13.10 16.11
C GLY A 150 -5.62 13.95 15.44
N SER A 151 -5.23 14.90 14.61
CA SER A 151 -6.12 15.79 13.86
C SER A 151 -6.50 15.28 12.48
N ALA A 152 -5.97 14.12 12.05
CA ALA A 152 -6.24 13.56 10.73
C ALA A 152 -7.74 13.39 10.45
N SER A 153 -8.20 13.91 9.30
CA SER A 153 -9.57 13.77 8.79
C SER A 153 -9.66 12.83 7.59
N VAL A 154 -8.54 12.66 6.85
CA VAL A 154 -8.46 11.77 5.70
C VAL A 154 -7.18 10.94 5.77
N ILE A 155 -7.29 9.64 5.50
CA ILE A 155 -6.15 8.74 5.30
C ILE A 155 -6.15 8.28 3.85
N CYS A 156 -5.19 8.75 3.06
CA CYS A 156 -4.89 8.28 1.73
C CYS A 156 -3.89 7.13 1.82
N SER A 157 -4.28 5.94 1.38
CA SER A 157 -3.45 4.75 1.45
C SER A 157 -3.16 4.17 0.08
N ASP A 158 -1.89 3.83 -0.18
CA ASP A 158 -1.60 2.89 -1.26
C ASP A 158 -2.22 1.52 -0.94
N LYS A 159 -2.60 0.79 -1.97
CA LYS A 159 -3.20 -0.54 -1.84
C LYS A 159 -2.14 -1.57 -1.44
N THR A 160 -1.08 -1.67 -2.26
CA THR A 160 -0.13 -2.79 -2.24
C THR A 160 0.77 -2.73 -1.00
N GLY A 161 0.86 -3.84 -0.26
CA GLY A 161 1.70 -3.94 0.93
C GLY A 161 1.15 -3.21 2.17
N THR A 162 0.21 -2.27 2.02
CA THR A 162 -0.39 -1.51 3.13
C THR A 162 -1.78 -2.03 3.48
N LEU A 163 -2.72 -1.96 2.54
CA LEU A 163 -4.09 -2.49 2.70
C LEU A 163 -4.14 -3.99 2.40
N THR A 164 -3.22 -4.46 1.56
CA THR A 164 -3.04 -5.87 1.19
C THR A 164 -1.71 -6.40 1.73
N ARG A 165 -1.54 -7.71 1.70
CA ARG A 165 -0.33 -8.38 2.20
C ARG A 165 0.87 -8.28 1.25
N ASN A 166 0.65 -7.91 0.00
CA ASN A 166 1.62 -8.02 -1.10
C ASN A 166 2.11 -9.48 -1.28
N GLU A 167 1.24 -10.42 -0.96
CA GLU A 167 1.47 -11.87 -1.05
C GLU A 167 0.46 -12.46 -2.02
N MET A 168 0.87 -12.61 -3.29
CA MET A 168 -0.01 -13.21 -4.29
C MET A 168 -0.49 -14.58 -3.83
N THR A 169 -1.80 -14.81 -3.88
CA THR A 169 -2.44 -16.04 -3.40
C THR A 169 -3.34 -16.61 -4.50
N VAL A 170 -3.18 -17.90 -4.81
CA VAL A 170 -4.14 -18.63 -5.63
C VAL A 170 -5.36 -18.94 -4.77
N GLU A 171 -6.50 -18.35 -5.11
CA GLU A 171 -7.78 -18.63 -4.43
C GLU A 171 -8.74 -19.47 -5.25
N ARG A 172 -8.64 -19.43 -6.58
CA ARG A 172 -9.50 -20.14 -7.50
C ARG A 172 -8.68 -21.06 -8.41
N VAL A 173 -9.16 -22.29 -8.58
CA VAL A 173 -8.65 -23.21 -9.59
C VAL A 173 -9.83 -23.66 -10.43
N VAL A 174 -9.82 -23.28 -11.70
CA VAL A 174 -10.87 -23.65 -12.65
C VAL A 174 -10.36 -24.76 -13.55
N THR A 175 -11.04 -25.88 -13.53
CA THR A 175 -10.75 -27.08 -14.30
C THR A 175 -11.82 -27.27 -15.37
N PRO A 176 -11.62 -28.14 -16.36
CA PRO A 176 -12.64 -28.46 -17.34
C PRO A 176 -13.93 -29.03 -16.77
N SER A 177 -13.85 -29.70 -15.61
CA SER A 177 -15.01 -30.33 -14.95
C SER A 177 -15.67 -29.45 -13.88
N GLY A 178 -15.03 -28.37 -13.42
CA GLY A 178 -15.57 -27.47 -12.42
C GLY A 178 -14.53 -26.56 -11.76
N GLU A 179 -14.93 -25.93 -10.67
CA GLU A 179 -14.11 -24.95 -9.95
C GLU A 179 -13.85 -25.39 -8.51
N VAL A 180 -12.66 -25.08 -8.01
CA VAL A 180 -12.23 -25.31 -6.62
C VAL A 180 -11.76 -23.99 -6.02
N GLN A 181 -12.18 -23.71 -4.82
CA GLN A 181 -11.63 -22.63 -4.00
C GLN A 181 -10.51 -23.18 -3.10
N LEU A 182 -9.37 -22.49 -3.04
CA LEU A 182 -8.29 -22.77 -2.10
C LEU A 182 -8.38 -21.84 -0.90
N THR A 183 -8.37 -22.41 0.30
CA THR A 183 -8.31 -21.63 1.54
C THR A 183 -6.86 -21.36 1.97
N GLY A 184 -6.69 -20.45 2.94
CA GLY A 184 -5.40 -20.02 3.43
C GLY A 184 -4.80 -18.92 2.54
N THR A 185 -4.25 -17.89 3.18
CA THR A 185 -3.67 -16.70 2.50
C THR A 185 -2.17 -16.63 2.76
N GLY A 186 -1.45 -15.99 1.85
CA GLY A 186 -0.02 -15.77 1.97
C GLY A 186 0.84 -16.98 1.60
N TYR A 187 2.11 -16.94 2.00
CA TYR A 187 3.11 -17.92 1.58
C TYR A 187 3.18 -19.18 2.46
N ALA A 188 2.47 -19.24 3.60
CA ALA A 188 2.36 -20.48 4.36
C ALA A 188 1.59 -21.53 3.53
N PRO A 189 2.15 -22.74 3.30
CA PRO A 189 1.51 -23.78 2.49
C PRO A 189 0.43 -24.52 3.30
N GLU A 190 -0.39 -23.77 4.03
CA GLU A 190 -1.49 -24.22 4.84
C GLU A 190 -2.83 -23.86 4.19
N GLY A 191 -3.71 -24.83 4.04
CA GLY A 191 -5.02 -24.65 3.42
C GLY A 191 -5.62 -25.94 2.91
N ARG A 192 -6.82 -25.83 2.33
CA ARG A 192 -7.56 -26.97 1.79
C ARG A 192 -8.34 -26.56 0.53
N MET A 193 -8.65 -27.54 -0.30
CA MET A 193 -9.60 -27.38 -1.40
C MET A 193 -11.03 -27.39 -0.85
N VAL A 194 -11.86 -26.51 -1.37
CA VAL A 194 -13.31 -26.46 -1.12
C VAL A 194 -14.00 -26.45 -2.48
N VAL A 195 -14.81 -27.47 -2.74
CA VAL A 195 -15.68 -27.56 -3.91
C VAL A 195 -17.05 -27.05 -3.52
N ASP A 196 -17.75 -26.38 -4.44
CA ASP A 196 -19.06 -25.78 -4.16
C ASP A 196 -20.07 -26.83 -3.65
N SER A 197 -20.92 -26.40 -2.73
CA SER A 197 -21.91 -27.23 -2.05
C SER A 197 -22.91 -27.93 -3.00
N GLN A 198 -23.22 -27.34 -4.14
CA GLN A 198 -24.07 -27.96 -5.16
C GLN A 198 -23.39 -29.18 -5.84
N THR A 199 -22.08 -29.19 -5.90
CA THR A 199 -21.29 -30.30 -6.44
C THR A 199 -21.02 -31.40 -5.38
N MET A 200 -21.25 -31.09 -4.10
CA MET A 200 -21.02 -32.05 -3.01
C MET A 200 -21.94 -33.27 -3.00
N GLU A 201 -23.11 -33.20 -3.67
CA GLU A 201 -24.02 -34.33 -3.75
C GLU A 201 -23.52 -35.50 -4.62
N HIS A 202 -22.49 -35.28 -5.46
CA HIS A 202 -21.95 -36.26 -6.39
C HIS A 202 -20.46 -36.52 -6.09
N ALA A 203 -20.15 -37.44 -5.20
CA ALA A 203 -18.78 -37.76 -4.75
C ALA A 203 -17.79 -38.04 -5.92
N GLN A 204 -18.24 -38.68 -6.99
CA GLN A 204 -17.42 -38.96 -8.17
C GLN A 204 -17.02 -37.69 -8.93
N ILE A 205 -17.93 -36.74 -9.10
CA ILE A 205 -17.65 -35.47 -9.80
C ILE A 205 -16.65 -34.65 -8.98
N ARG A 206 -16.82 -34.63 -7.67
CA ARG A 206 -15.89 -33.97 -6.75
C ARG A 206 -14.47 -34.53 -6.86
N GLU A 207 -14.30 -35.85 -6.88
CA GLU A 207 -13.00 -36.51 -7.01
C GLU A 207 -12.30 -36.17 -8.34
N ILE A 208 -13.09 -36.10 -9.43
CA ILE A 208 -12.59 -35.66 -10.73
C ILE A 208 -12.08 -34.23 -10.67
N ILE A 209 -12.87 -33.28 -10.15
CA ILE A 209 -12.51 -31.87 -10.07
C ILE A 209 -11.28 -31.68 -9.17
N GLU A 210 -11.21 -32.35 -8.01
CA GLU A 210 -10.06 -32.28 -7.11
C GLU A 210 -8.78 -32.84 -7.81
N SER A 211 -8.90 -33.94 -8.56
CA SER A 211 -7.78 -34.52 -9.32
C SER A 211 -7.29 -33.61 -10.42
N GLU A 212 -8.20 -32.98 -11.16
CA GLU A 212 -7.88 -32.00 -12.21
C GLU A 212 -7.24 -30.74 -11.62
N ALA A 213 -7.73 -30.25 -10.47
CA ALA A 213 -7.15 -29.11 -9.78
C ALA A 213 -5.70 -29.39 -9.31
N VAL A 214 -5.45 -30.58 -8.77
CA VAL A 214 -4.10 -31.02 -8.41
C VAL A 214 -3.18 -31.09 -9.65
N ALA A 215 -3.70 -31.55 -10.79
CA ALA A 215 -2.93 -31.60 -12.05
C ALA A 215 -2.62 -30.18 -12.57
N THR A 216 -3.61 -29.29 -12.55
CA THR A 216 -3.46 -27.88 -12.95
C THR A 216 -2.38 -27.19 -12.13
N LEU A 217 -2.42 -27.34 -10.80
CA LEU A 217 -1.43 -26.76 -9.88
C LEU A 217 -0.04 -27.39 -10.04
N ALA A 218 0.03 -28.70 -10.33
CA ALA A 218 1.31 -29.36 -10.62
C ALA A 218 1.99 -28.79 -11.86
N VAL A 219 1.23 -28.57 -12.96
CA VAL A 219 1.76 -27.93 -14.17
C VAL A 219 2.24 -26.50 -13.90
N GLY A 220 1.45 -25.72 -13.17
CA GLY A 220 1.83 -24.36 -12.81
C GLY A 220 3.08 -24.27 -11.92
N ALA A 221 3.28 -25.23 -11.03
CA ALA A 221 4.46 -25.31 -10.18
C ALA A 221 5.71 -25.86 -10.91
N LEU A 222 5.54 -26.72 -11.92
CA LEU A 222 6.64 -27.21 -12.75
C LEU A 222 7.15 -26.12 -13.70
N ALA A 223 6.26 -25.44 -14.42
CA ALA A 223 6.60 -24.31 -15.28
C ALA A 223 6.83 -23.05 -14.44
N ASN A 224 7.93 -23.00 -13.66
CA ASN A 224 8.10 -21.99 -12.62
C ASN A 224 9.60 -21.75 -12.31
N ASP A 225 9.95 -20.49 -12.04
CA ASP A 225 11.29 -20.05 -11.62
C ASP A 225 11.33 -19.56 -10.16
N GLY A 226 10.18 -19.50 -9.51
CA GLY A 226 10.07 -19.10 -8.10
C GLY A 226 10.56 -20.19 -7.14
N GLU A 227 10.91 -19.80 -5.95
CA GLU A 227 11.27 -20.71 -4.84
C GLU A 227 10.56 -20.30 -3.57
N LEU A 228 10.10 -21.27 -2.79
CA LEU A 228 9.53 -21.08 -1.47
C LEU A 228 10.47 -21.70 -0.44
N ARG A 229 11.07 -20.85 0.40
CA ARG A 229 12.02 -21.24 1.44
C ARG A 229 11.39 -21.19 2.82
N GLU A 230 11.75 -22.18 3.61
CA GLU A 230 11.44 -22.21 5.04
C GLU A 230 12.57 -21.48 5.79
N VAL A 231 12.22 -20.40 6.50
CA VAL A 231 13.16 -19.64 7.31
C VAL A 231 12.89 -19.95 8.76
N ALA A 232 13.91 -20.51 9.43
CA ALA A 232 13.83 -20.77 10.87
C ALA A 232 13.69 -19.44 11.63
N ALA A 233 12.73 -19.35 12.54
CA ALA A 233 12.59 -18.19 13.41
C ALA A 233 13.92 -17.93 14.16
N SER A 234 14.32 -16.67 14.26
CA SER A 234 15.53 -16.24 14.97
C SER A 234 15.55 -16.81 16.40
N ALA A 235 16.74 -17.19 16.85
CA ALA A 235 17.01 -17.90 18.09
C ALA A 235 16.16 -17.42 19.29
N GLY A 236 15.20 -18.25 19.71
CA GLY A 236 14.40 -18.02 20.91
C GLY A 236 12.94 -18.50 20.85
N ASN A 237 12.35 -18.74 19.68
CA ASN A 237 10.96 -19.21 19.57
C ASN A 237 10.87 -20.28 18.47
N THR A 238 10.90 -21.54 18.87
CA THR A 238 10.92 -22.70 17.97
C THR A 238 9.56 -23.08 17.36
N GLU A 239 8.50 -22.34 17.60
CA GLU A 239 7.15 -22.69 17.16
C GLU A 239 6.63 -21.96 15.91
N ASN A 240 7.28 -20.90 15.43
CA ASN A 240 6.82 -20.17 14.25
C ASN A 240 7.81 -20.30 13.08
N VAL A 241 7.50 -21.22 12.18
CA VAL A 241 8.13 -21.31 10.85
C VAL A 241 7.63 -20.14 10.00
N THR A 242 8.54 -19.33 9.47
CA THR A 242 8.22 -18.30 8.49
C THR A 242 8.59 -18.75 7.09
N TRP A 243 7.78 -18.39 6.10
CA TRP A 243 8.00 -18.75 4.70
C TRP A 243 8.43 -17.53 3.90
N GLU A 244 9.52 -17.65 3.18
CA GLU A 244 10.05 -16.59 2.33
C GLU A 244 9.87 -16.97 0.85
N ALA A 245 9.34 -16.02 0.08
CA ALA A 245 9.20 -16.13 -1.36
C ALA A 245 10.45 -15.58 -2.06
N VAL A 246 11.04 -16.36 -2.95
CA VAL A 246 12.16 -15.93 -3.80
C VAL A 246 11.74 -16.00 -5.25
N GLY A 247 11.79 -14.88 -5.96
CA GLY A 247 11.33 -14.73 -7.35
C GLY A 247 10.04 -13.93 -7.49
N ASP A 248 9.36 -14.09 -8.63
CA ASP A 248 8.09 -13.39 -8.90
C ASP A 248 6.98 -13.89 -7.98
N PRO A 249 6.26 -12.98 -7.26
CA PRO A 249 5.18 -13.37 -6.34
C PRO A 249 4.07 -14.20 -6.99
N THR A 250 3.76 -13.96 -8.27
CA THR A 250 2.78 -14.74 -9.03
C THR A 250 3.25 -16.19 -9.19
N GLU A 251 4.54 -16.39 -9.45
CA GLU A 251 5.13 -17.71 -9.60
C GLU A 251 5.16 -18.46 -8.28
N VAL A 252 5.62 -17.80 -7.21
CA VAL A 252 5.65 -18.42 -5.87
C VAL A 252 4.26 -18.80 -5.40
N SER A 253 3.21 -18.03 -5.75
CA SER A 253 1.82 -18.36 -5.40
C SER A 253 1.38 -19.73 -5.92
N LEU A 254 1.84 -20.14 -7.11
CA LEU A 254 1.56 -21.46 -7.69
C LEU A 254 2.26 -22.58 -6.91
N ILE A 255 3.50 -22.37 -6.47
CA ILE A 255 4.24 -23.32 -5.65
C ILE A 255 3.55 -23.51 -4.30
N VAL A 256 3.14 -22.40 -3.65
CA VAL A 256 2.39 -22.44 -2.39
C VAL A 256 1.08 -23.22 -2.56
N ALA A 257 0.31 -22.90 -3.61
CA ALA A 257 -0.95 -23.60 -3.92
C ALA A 257 -0.75 -25.10 -4.15
N ALA A 258 0.28 -25.46 -4.92
CA ALA A 258 0.63 -26.86 -5.18
C ALA A 258 1.05 -27.60 -3.89
N ARG A 259 1.76 -26.95 -2.97
CA ARG A 259 2.12 -27.53 -1.66
C ARG A 259 0.89 -27.68 -0.76
N LYS A 260 -0.06 -26.74 -0.72
CA LYS A 260 -1.32 -26.83 0.03
C LYS A 260 -2.10 -28.12 -0.28
N VAL A 261 -2.13 -28.51 -1.55
CA VAL A 261 -2.86 -29.69 -2.01
C VAL A 261 -1.97 -30.93 -2.21
N LYS A 262 -0.70 -30.86 -1.80
CA LYS A 262 0.30 -31.92 -1.94
C LYS A 262 0.56 -32.34 -3.41
N ALA A 263 0.32 -31.45 -4.36
CA ALA A 263 0.61 -31.67 -5.78
C ALA A 263 2.13 -31.83 -6.04
N ASN A 264 2.99 -31.31 -5.15
CA ASN A 264 4.44 -31.47 -5.19
C ASN A 264 4.90 -32.95 -5.26
N ARG A 265 4.10 -33.89 -4.74
CA ARG A 265 4.38 -35.33 -4.87
C ARG A 265 4.27 -35.83 -6.30
N LYS A 266 3.42 -35.19 -7.15
CA LYS A 266 3.24 -35.59 -8.54
C LYS A 266 4.40 -35.12 -9.43
N TYR A 267 5.08 -34.04 -9.09
CA TYR A 267 6.17 -33.49 -9.92
C TYR A 267 7.58 -33.72 -9.35
N ALA A 268 7.70 -34.37 -8.20
CA ALA A 268 8.99 -34.65 -7.58
C ALA A 268 9.94 -35.52 -8.44
N ASN A 269 9.37 -36.28 -9.40
CA ASN A 269 10.13 -37.16 -10.30
C ASN A 269 10.49 -36.49 -11.63
N TYR A 270 10.09 -35.25 -11.87
CA TYR A 270 10.42 -34.50 -13.06
C TYR A 270 11.75 -33.77 -12.89
N GLU A 271 12.64 -33.93 -13.86
CA GLU A 271 13.90 -33.20 -13.94
C GLU A 271 13.83 -32.19 -15.09
N ARG A 272 14.09 -30.91 -14.78
CA ARG A 272 14.09 -29.85 -15.79
C ARG A 272 15.26 -30.02 -16.76
N VAL A 273 14.96 -30.12 -18.05
CA VAL A 273 15.93 -30.29 -19.14
C VAL A 273 16.17 -28.99 -19.89
N GLY A 274 15.16 -28.14 -19.98
CA GLY A 274 15.25 -26.88 -20.70
C GLY A 274 14.10 -25.95 -20.40
N GLU A 275 14.23 -24.71 -20.87
CA GLU A 275 13.32 -23.63 -20.61
C GLU A 275 13.09 -22.74 -21.82
N ILE A 276 11.87 -22.24 -21.94
CA ILE A 276 11.48 -21.16 -22.84
C ILE A 276 10.93 -20.06 -21.94
N PRO A 277 11.71 -18.99 -21.65
CA PRO A 277 11.39 -18.03 -20.61
C PRO A 277 10.17 -17.19 -20.97
N PHE A 278 9.57 -16.59 -19.93
CA PHE A 278 8.49 -15.64 -20.08
C PHE A 278 8.99 -14.35 -20.75
N THR A 279 8.22 -13.84 -21.72
CA THR A 279 8.36 -12.47 -22.21
C THR A 279 7.00 -11.80 -22.31
N SER A 280 6.97 -10.47 -22.16
CA SER A 280 5.72 -9.67 -22.22
C SER A 280 5.03 -9.75 -23.60
N GLU A 281 5.79 -10.06 -24.66
CA GLU A 281 5.25 -10.24 -26.02
C GLU A 281 4.61 -11.62 -26.16
N ARG A 282 5.25 -12.66 -25.65
CA ARG A 282 4.76 -14.03 -25.71
C ARG A 282 3.67 -14.31 -24.67
N LYS A 283 3.67 -13.62 -23.53
CA LYS A 283 2.76 -13.76 -22.38
C LYS A 283 2.64 -15.20 -21.86
N ARG A 284 3.65 -16.04 -22.08
CA ARG A 284 3.74 -17.43 -21.64
C ARG A 284 5.18 -17.84 -21.38
N MET A 285 5.33 -18.88 -20.57
CA MET A 285 6.56 -19.55 -20.22
C MET A 285 6.36 -21.05 -20.35
N SER A 286 7.40 -21.77 -20.75
CA SER A 286 7.39 -23.24 -20.82
C SER A 286 8.68 -23.83 -20.30
N ILE A 287 8.59 -25.00 -19.72
CA ILE A 287 9.75 -25.85 -19.44
C ILE A 287 9.62 -27.19 -20.17
N VAL A 288 10.75 -27.79 -20.47
CA VAL A 288 10.83 -29.19 -20.87
C VAL A 288 11.36 -29.96 -19.68
N ALA A 289 10.62 -30.95 -19.21
CA ALA A 289 11.02 -31.78 -18.10
C ALA A 289 11.02 -33.28 -18.48
N ARG A 290 11.93 -34.03 -17.87
CA ARG A 290 12.09 -35.48 -18.01
C ARG A 290 11.36 -36.17 -16.89
N ASP A 291 10.49 -37.11 -17.21
CA ASP A 291 9.86 -38.00 -16.23
C ASP A 291 10.77 -39.21 -15.93
N ASN A 292 11.36 -39.24 -14.75
CA ASN A 292 12.26 -40.30 -14.32
C ASN A 292 11.51 -41.61 -13.98
N THR A 293 10.16 -41.57 -13.91
CA THR A 293 9.32 -42.76 -13.66
C THR A 293 8.76 -43.37 -14.96
N ASP A 294 8.71 -42.62 -16.07
CA ASP A 294 8.19 -43.10 -17.38
C ASP A 294 9.31 -43.15 -18.45
N ALA A 295 10.26 -44.06 -18.27
CA ALA A 295 11.36 -44.29 -19.20
C ALA A 295 12.11 -43.02 -19.64
N GLY A 296 12.13 -41.98 -18.84
CA GLY A 296 12.77 -40.68 -19.11
C GLY A 296 12.09 -39.87 -20.21
N ARG A 297 10.81 -40.11 -20.49
CA ARG A 297 10.04 -39.35 -21.50
C ARG A 297 9.97 -37.88 -21.16
N LEU A 298 10.04 -37.08 -22.20
CA LEU A 298 10.00 -35.64 -22.10
C LEU A 298 8.57 -35.12 -22.21
N THR A 299 8.27 -34.09 -21.38
CA THR A 299 7.00 -33.37 -21.40
C THR A 299 7.28 -31.88 -21.37
N VAL A 300 6.59 -31.12 -22.21
CA VAL A 300 6.54 -29.66 -22.13
C VAL A 300 5.42 -29.26 -21.15
N PHE A 301 5.73 -28.43 -20.19
CA PHE A 301 4.76 -27.78 -19.28
C PHE A 301 4.76 -26.30 -19.56
N SER A 302 3.57 -25.74 -19.76
CA SER A 302 3.38 -24.34 -20.16
C SER A 302 2.41 -23.64 -19.22
N LYS A 303 2.71 -22.39 -18.87
CA LYS A 303 1.78 -21.46 -18.21
C LYS A 303 1.77 -20.14 -18.96
N GLY A 304 0.65 -19.44 -18.93
CA GLY A 304 0.55 -18.13 -19.58
C GLY A 304 -0.83 -17.50 -19.47
N ALA A 305 -0.98 -16.32 -20.08
CA ALA A 305 -2.27 -15.68 -20.21
C ALA A 305 -3.25 -16.63 -20.93
N PRO A 306 -4.44 -16.91 -20.37
CA PRO A 306 -5.33 -17.95 -20.87
C PRO A 306 -5.76 -17.71 -22.33
N ASP A 307 -6.03 -16.46 -22.70
CA ASP A 307 -6.39 -16.02 -24.05
C ASP A 307 -5.31 -16.33 -25.07
N VAL A 308 -4.05 -16.21 -24.68
CA VAL A 308 -2.89 -16.53 -25.55
C VAL A 308 -2.62 -18.03 -25.55
N LEU A 309 -2.56 -18.67 -24.37
CA LEU A 309 -2.19 -20.08 -24.25
C LEU A 309 -3.18 -21.01 -24.97
N LEU A 310 -4.49 -20.69 -24.94
CA LEU A 310 -5.54 -21.39 -25.66
C LEU A 310 -5.27 -21.48 -27.18
N GLY A 311 -4.63 -20.47 -27.76
CA GLY A 311 -4.25 -20.49 -29.18
C GLY A 311 -3.27 -21.61 -29.56
N TYR A 312 -2.52 -22.11 -28.58
CA TYR A 312 -1.54 -23.20 -28.74
C TYR A 312 -2.08 -24.57 -28.30
N CYS A 313 -3.31 -24.62 -27.75
CA CYS A 313 -3.96 -25.84 -27.33
C CYS A 313 -4.87 -26.41 -28.45
N SER A 314 -4.66 -27.67 -28.79
CA SER A 314 -5.54 -28.45 -29.70
C SER A 314 -6.43 -29.45 -28.96
N ARG A 315 -6.10 -29.75 -27.69
CA ARG A 315 -6.73 -30.77 -26.86
C ARG A 315 -7.00 -30.24 -25.45
N ILE A 316 -7.87 -30.93 -24.74
CA ILE A 316 -8.26 -30.63 -23.36
C ILE A 316 -8.30 -31.93 -22.55
N ALA A 317 -7.85 -31.88 -21.31
CA ALA A 317 -7.92 -33.02 -20.39
C ALA A 317 -9.18 -32.89 -19.50
N VAL A 318 -10.10 -33.83 -19.59
CA VAL A 318 -11.37 -33.86 -18.87
C VAL A 318 -11.57 -35.23 -18.22
N GLY A 319 -11.77 -35.29 -16.93
CA GLY A 319 -12.05 -36.56 -16.20
C GLY A 319 -10.92 -37.59 -16.36
N GLY A 320 -9.67 -37.15 -16.51
CA GLY A 320 -8.52 -38.04 -16.76
C GLY A 320 -8.35 -38.50 -18.21
N ALA A 321 -9.27 -38.15 -19.11
CA ALA A 321 -9.17 -38.44 -20.55
C ALA A 321 -8.78 -37.18 -21.35
N VAL A 322 -8.03 -37.38 -22.45
CA VAL A 322 -7.68 -36.27 -23.35
C VAL A 322 -8.55 -36.35 -24.61
N ARG A 323 -9.22 -35.25 -24.93
CA ARG A 323 -10.04 -35.12 -26.14
C ARG A 323 -9.69 -33.84 -26.93
N PRO A 324 -10.11 -33.72 -28.20
CA PRO A 324 -9.99 -32.48 -28.95
C PRO A 324 -10.67 -31.31 -28.20
N LEU A 325 -10.05 -30.14 -28.23
CA LEU A 325 -10.59 -28.90 -27.70
C LEU A 325 -11.57 -28.33 -28.72
N THR A 326 -12.85 -28.20 -28.31
CA THR A 326 -13.91 -27.67 -29.17
C THR A 326 -14.01 -26.15 -29.06
N GLU A 327 -14.71 -25.52 -30.04
CA GLU A 327 -14.95 -24.07 -29.97
C GLU A 327 -15.84 -23.69 -28.76
N GLY A 328 -16.77 -24.57 -28.39
CA GLY A 328 -17.58 -24.39 -27.17
C GLY A 328 -16.73 -24.36 -25.90
N ASP A 329 -15.73 -25.26 -25.81
CA ASP A 329 -14.78 -25.24 -24.66
C ASP A 329 -13.99 -23.91 -24.62
N ARG A 330 -13.53 -23.42 -25.79
CA ARG A 330 -12.79 -22.14 -25.87
C ARG A 330 -13.65 -20.97 -25.38
N GLN A 331 -14.89 -20.88 -25.84
CA GLN A 331 -15.82 -19.84 -25.45
C GLN A 331 -16.13 -19.89 -23.95
N GLN A 332 -16.33 -21.06 -23.39
CA GLN A 332 -16.58 -21.25 -21.97
C GLN A 332 -15.36 -20.82 -21.13
N ILE A 333 -14.16 -21.22 -21.52
CA ILE A 333 -12.92 -20.84 -20.82
C ILE A 333 -12.73 -19.31 -20.86
N LEU A 334 -12.92 -18.67 -22.04
CA LEU A 334 -12.79 -17.22 -22.18
C LEU A 334 -13.85 -16.46 -21.38
N ALA A 335 -15.09 -16.93 -21.33
CA ALA A 335 -16.14 -16.35 -20.49
C ALA A 335 -15.79 -16.43 -19.00
N THR A 336 -15.20 -17.54 -18.56
CA THR A 336 -14.73 -17.69 -17.18
C THR A 336 -13.52 -16.77 -16.87
N VAL A 337 -12.62 -16.57 -17.84
CA VAL A 337 -11.53 -15.59 -17.72
C VAL A 337 -12.08 -14.18 -17.52
N GLU A 338 -13.10 -13.81 -18.28
CA GLU A 338 -13.78 -12.49 -18.18
C GLU A 338 -14.47 -12.32 -16.82
N GLN A 339 -15.17 -13.35 -16.33
CA GLN A 339 -15.76 -13.36 -15.01
C GLN A 339 -14.73 -13.21 -13.89
N LEU A 340 -13.67 -14.03 -13.88
CA LEU A 340 -12.61 -13.95 -12.88
C LEU A 340 -11.89 -12.59 -12.93
N SER A 341 -11.69 -12.03 -14.13
CA SER A 341 -11.10 -10.70 -14.28
C SER A 341 -12.03 -9.59 -13.74
N SER A 342 -13.35 -9.74 -13.90
CA SER A 342 -14.35 -8.85 -13.30
C SER A 342 -14.34 -8.94 -11.77
N ASP A 343 -14.05 -10.11 -11.23
CA ASP A 343 -13.86 -10.38 -9.80
C ASP A 343 -12.45 -10.04 -9.30
N ALA A 344 -11.68 -9.29 -10.10
CA ALA A 344 -10.34 -8.80 -9.78
C ALA A 344 -9.24 -9.85 -9.66
N TYR A 345 -9.47 -11.06 -10.15
CA TYR A 345 -8.42 -12.08 -10.21
C TYR A 345 -7.48 -11.87 -11.41
N ARG A 346 -6.19 -12.04 -11.19
CA ARG A 346 -5.23 -12.30 -12.25
C ARG A 346 -5.36 -13.76 -12.67
N THR A 347 -5.69 -14.03 -13.94
CA THR A 347 -5.85 -15.39 -14.45
C THR A 347 -4.57 -15.89 -15.09
N LEU A 348 -4.24 -17.17 -14.87
CA LEU A 348 -3.11 -17.83 -15.48
C LEU A 348 -3.52 -19.24 -15.91
N GLY A 349 -3.43 -19.53 -17.22
CA GLY A 349 -3.74 -20.84 -17.81
C GLY A 349 -2.57 -21.79 -17.71
N GLN A 350 -2.86 -23.10 -17.65
CA GLN A 350 -1.90 -24.19 -17.61
C GLN A 350 -2.20 -25.21 -18.69
N ALA A 351 -1.13 -25.69 -19.36
CA ALA A 351 -1.19 -26.72 -20.39
C ALA A 351 0.07 -27.57 -20.40
N TYR A 352 0.00 -28.73 -20.96
CA TYR A 352 1.17 -29.61 -21.14
C TYR A 352 1.15 -30.33 -22.49
N ARG A 353 2.29 -30.87 -22.91
CA ARG A 353 2.43 -31.71 -24.08
C ARG A 353 3.45 -32.83 -23.85
N PRO A 354 3.04 -34.11 -23.83
CA PRO A 354 3.97 -35.23 -23.87
C PRO A 354 4.67 -35.29 -25.24
N LEU A 355 5.99 -35.35 -25.25
CA LEU A 355 6.77 -35.42 -26.49
C LEU A 355 6.95 -36.85 -27.01
N GLY A 356 6.60 -37.86 -26.20
CA GLY A 356 6.65 -39.27 -26.58
C GLY A 356 8.07 -39.87 -26.73
N THR A 357 9.09 -39.09 -26.44
CA THR A 357 10.51 -39.48 -26.58
C THR A 357 11.31 -39.05 -25.36
N ALA A 358 12.44 -39.71 -25.11
CA ALA A 358 13.39 -39.38 -24.04
C ALA A 358 14.47 -38.38 -24.48
N SER A 359 14.52 -38.01 -25.78
CA SER A 359 15.53 -37.09 -26.34
C SER A 359 14.87 -36.00 -27.17
N LEU A 360 15.21 -34.72 -26.88
CA LEU A 360 14.76 -33.60 -27.71
C LEU A 360 15.20 -33.67 -29.15
N ALA A 361 16.36 -34.27 -29.45
CA ALA A 361 16.84 -34.46 -30.81
C ALA A 361 15.94 -35.39 -31.67
N GLN A 362 15.07 -36.17 -31.03
CA GLN A 362 14.11 -37.05 -31.70
C GLN A 362 12.74 -36.39 -31.90
N VAL A 363 12.53 -35.20 -31.39
CA VAL A 363 11.26 -34.47 -31.58
C VAL A 363 11.24 -33.86 -32.98
N PRO A 364 10.21 -34.18 -33.79
CA PRO A 364 10.13 -33.64 -35.15
C PRO A 364 10.13 -32.12 -35.16
N GLY A 365 11.00 -31.54 -36.00
CA GLY A 365 11.10 -30.08 -36.15
C GLY A 365 12.07 -29.40 -35.18
N VAL A 366 12.59 -30.07 -34.17
CA VAL A 366 13.61 -29.50 -33.26
C VAL A 366 14.92 -29.28 -34.03
N MET A 367 15.43 -28.07 -33.98
CA MET A 367 16.66 -27.68 -34.65
C MET A 367 17.88 -28.21 -33.92
N LEU A 368 18.81 -28.82 -34.68
CA LEU A 368 20.10 -29.25 -34.18
C LEU A 368 21.19 -28.32 -34.71
N ASN A 369 22.20 -28.06 -33.89
CA ASN A 369 23.38 -27.31 -34.28
C ASN A 369 24.30 -28.18 -35.22
N SER A 370 25.36 -27.60 -35.75
CA SER A 370 26.32 -28.27 -36.62
C SER A 370 27.02 -29.50 -36.01
N ALA A 371 26.99 -29.63 -34.69
CA ALA A 371 27.53 -30.77 -33.95
C ALA A 371 26.47 -31.85 -33.63
N GLY A 372 25.23 -31.70 -34.09
CA GLY A 372 24.13 -32.64 -33.86
C GLY A 372 23.51 -32.55 -32.48
N HIS A 373 23.84 -31.50 -31.68
CA HIS A 373 23.18 -31.21 -30.41
C HIS A 373 21.97 -30.30 -30.62
N VAL A 374 20.99 -30.37 -29.72
CA VAL A 374 19.83 -29.48 -29.74
C VAL A 374 20.31 -28.03 -29.66
N ALA A 375 19.85 -27.19 -30.60
CA ALA A 375 20.06 -25.75 -30.55
C ALA A 375 19.40 -25.14 -29.28
N ASP A 376 19.56 -23.83 -29.07
CA ASP A 376 18.95 -23.18 -27.90
C ASP A 376 17.45 -23.47 -27.81
N ILE A 377 17.03 -24.07 -26.70
CA ILE A 377 15.63 -24.46 -26.47
C ILE A 377 14.72 -23.21 -26.45
N ALA A 378 15.23 -22.07 -26.01
CA ALA A 378 14.49 -20.82 -25.99
C ALA A 378 14.03 -20.34 -27.38
N GLU A 379 14.79 -20.70 -28.44
CA GLU A 379 14.49 -20.36 -29.84
C GLU A 379 13.52 -21.35 -30.52
N GLN A 380 13.11 -22.42 -29.83
CA GLN A 380 12.28 -23.49 -30.39
C GLN A 380 10.83 -23.46 -29.92
N SER A 381 10.34 -22.30 -29.52
CA SER A 381 8.98 -22.12 -29.02
C SER A 381 7.91 -22.62 -29.99
N ASP A 382 8.05 -22.36 -31.29
CA ASP A 382 7.07 -22.74 -32.33
C ASP A 382 6.89 -24.25 -32.47
N VAL A 383 7.93 -25.01 -32.17
CA VAL A 383 7.91 -26.48 -32.23
C VAL A 383 7.45 -27.09 -30.93
N LEU A 384 7.93 -26.58 -29.81
CA LEU A 384 7.71 -27.18 -28.49
C LEU A 384 6.38 -26.75 -27.88
N GLU A 385 5.96 -25.50 -28.08
CA GLU A 385 4.72 -24.94 -27.53
C GLU A 385 3.50 -25.09 -28.45
N ASN A 386 3.49 -26.03 -29.32
CA ASN A 386 2.36 -26.32 -30.22
C ASN A 386 1.67 -27.62 -29.80
N ASP A 387 0.38 -27.79 -30.17
CA ASP A 387 -0.41 -28.99 -29.88
C ASP A 387 -0.49 -29.31 -28.36
N LEU A 388 -0.62 -28.27 -27.54
CA LEU A 388 -0.74 -28.39 -26.10
C LEU A 388 -2.10 -28.98 -25.68
N ILE A 389 -2.13 -29.57 -24.49
CA ILE A 389 -3.32 -30.10 -23.82
C ILE A 389 -3.66 -29.11 -22.69
N TRP A 390 -4.80 -28.45 -22.79
CA TRP A 390 -5.30 -27.59 -21.74
C TRP A 390 -5.71 -28.41 -20.51
N VAL A 391 -5.27 -28.00 -19.29
CA VAL A 391 -5.63 -28.67 -18.02
C VAL A 391 -6.49 -27.81 -17.12
N GLY A 392 -6.37 -26.49 -17.20
CA GLY A 392 -7.13 -25.57 -16.37
C GLY A 392 -6.47 -24.20 -16.25
N MET A 393 -7.01 -23.41 -15.35
CA MET A 393 -6.45 -22.09 -15.02
C MET A 393 -6.62 -21.77 -13.54
N VAL A 394 -5.84 -20.82 -13.05
CA VAL A 394 -5.94 -20.31 -11.68
C VAL A 394 -6.33 -18.83 -11.67
N GLY A 395 -7.07 -18.44 -10.65
CA GLY A 395 -7.33 -17.07 -10.25
C GLY A 395 -6.46 -16.69 -9.06
N ILE A 396 -5.61 -15.68 -9.25
CA ILE A 396 -4.61 -15.21 -8.30
C ILE A 396 -5.00 -13.80 -7.86
N ILE A 397 -4.95 -13.54 -6.56
CA ILE A 397 -5.25 -12.22 -6.00
C ILE A 397 -4.20 -11.86 -4.94
N ASP A 398 -3.98 -10.56 -4.72
CA ASP A 398 -3.30 -10.03 -3.55
C ASP A 398 -4.37 -9.75 -2.48
N PRO A 399 -4.52 -10.62 -1.46
CA PRO A 399 -5.64 -10.54 -0.55
C PRO A 399 -5.52 -9.33 0.39
N PRO A 400 -6.63 -8.68 0.72
CA PRO A 400 -6.64 -7.66 1.75
C PRO A 400 -6.22 -8.26 3.11
N ARG A 401 -5.56 -7.46 3.94
CA ARG A 401 -5.28 -7.85 5.33
C ARG A 401 -6.57 -7.94 6.11
N THR A 402 -6.78 -9.00 6.86
CA THR A 402 -8.04 -9.27 7.58
C THR A 402 -8.38 -8.20 8.61
N GLU A 403 -7.36 -7.66 9.28
CA GLU A 403 -7.46 -6.62 10.32
C GLU A 403 -7.76 -5.22 9.76
N VAL A 404 -7.49 -4.98 8.48
CA VAL A 404 -7.68 -3.65 7.86
C VAL A 404 -9.15 -3.29 7.75
N ARG A 405 -10.03 -4.25 7.50
CA ARG A 405 -11.48 -4.01 7.45
C ARG A 405 -12.01 -3.40 8.75
N ASP A 406 -11.61 -3.97 9.88
CA ASP A 406 -12.04 -3.48 11.19
C ASP A 406 -11.45 -2.09 11.48
N SER A 407 -10.21 -1.85 11.05
CA SER A 407 -9.54 -0.57 11.18
C SER A 407 -10.15 0.52 10.30
N VAL A 408 -10.56 0.20 9.07
CA VAL A 408 -11.31 1.12 8.19
C VAL A 408 -12.66 1.46 8.83
N ALA A 409 -13.38 0.48 9.37
CA ALA A 409 -14.64 0.70 10.07
C ALA A 409 -14.45 1.57 11.33
N GLU A 410 -13.34 1.41 12.07
CA GLU A 410 -12.98 2.25 13.20
C GLU A 410 -12.68 3.69 12.75
N ALA A 411 -11.87 3.85 11.70
CA ALA A 411 -11.56 5.17 11.13
C ALA A 411 -12.84 5.91 10.71
N HIS A 412 -13.76 5.24 10.02
CA HIS A 412 -15.05 5.84 9.61
C HIS A 412 -15.90 6.25 10.81
N ARG A 413 -16.00 5.41 11.87
CA ARG A 413 -16.70 5.80 13.13
C ARG A 413 -16.05 6.98 13.82
N ALA A 414 -14.76 7.14 13.66
CA ALA A 414 -14.01 8.28 14.19
C ALA A 414 -14.08 9.54 13.31
N GLY A 415 -14.89 9.53 12.23
CA GLY A 415 -15.05 10.63 11.29
C GLY A 415 -13.87 10.79 10.33
N ILE A 416 -13.06 9.76 10.15
CA ILE A 416 -11.90 9.76 9.25
C ILE A 416 -12.29 9.06 7.96
N ARG A 417 -12.13 9.73 6.85
CA ARG A 417 -12.35 9.17 5.52
C ARG A 417 -11.11 8.40 5.06
N THR A 418 -11.31 7.18 4.60
CA THR A 418 -10.24 6.38 3.98
C THR A 418 -10.32 6.49 2.46
N VAL A 419 -9.21 6.81 1.82
CA VAL A 419 -9.06 6.94 0.37
C VAL A 419 -8.01 5.94 -0.11
N MET A 420 -8.37 5.09 -1.05
CA MET A 420 -7.43 4.15 -1.69
C MET A 420 -6.88 4.76 -2.98
N ILE A 421 -5.56 4.72 -3.13
CA ILE A 421 -4.87 5.24 -4.32
C ILE A 421 -3.92 4.14 -4.82
N THR A 422 -4.11 3.65 -6.06
CA THR A 422 -3.33 2.51 -6.57
C THR A 422 -3.01 2.61 -8.06
N GLY A 423 -1.92 1.96 -8.47
CA GLY A 423 -1.59 1.73 -9.88
C GLY A 423 -2.39 0.58 -10.52
N ASP A 424 -3.19 -0.17 -9.77
CA ASP A 424 -3.91 -1.34 -10.22
C ASP A 424 -5.07 -1.03 -11.16
N HIS A 425 -5.64 -2.11 -11.74
CA HIS A 425 -6.83 -2.00 -12.57
C HIS A 425 -8.05 -1.50 -11.76
N PRO A 426 -8.93 -0.64 -12.33
CA PRO A 426 -10.08 -0.09 -11.61
C PRO A 426 -11.01 -1.12 -10.97
N LEU A 427 -11.26 -2.25 -11.65
CA LEU A 427 -12.10 -3.33 -11.12
C LEU A 427 -11.46 -3.96 -9.87
N THR A 428 -10.16 -4.21 -9.90
CA THR A 428 -9.41 -4.75 -8.75
C THR A 428 -9.45 -3.79 -7.57
N ALA A 429 -9.22 -2.50 -7.83
CA ALA A 429 -9.27 -1.47 -6.80
C ALA A 429 -10.68 -1.35 -6.18
N ALA A 430 -11.73 -1.31 -6.99
CA ALA A 430 -13.11 -1.23 -6.52
C ALA A 430 -13.52 -2.46 -5.70
N ARG A 431 -13.13 -3.68 -6.11
CA ARG A 431 -13.40 -4.92 -5.39
C ARG A 431 -12.74 -4.90 -4.00
N ILE A 432 -11.43 -4.63 -3.93
CA ILE A 432 -10.70 -4.60 -2.66
C ILE A 432 -11.24 -3.50 -1.75
N ALA A 433 -11.55 -2.32 -2.29
CA ALA A 433 -12.15 -1.22 -1.53
C ALA A 433 -13.53 -1.58 -0.96
N THR A 434 -14.34 -2.35 -1.70
CA THR A 434 -15.62 -2.88 -1.24
C THR A 434 -15.43 -3.92 -0.13
N ASP A 435 -14.49 -4.85 -0.31
CA ASP A 435 -14.19 -5.89 0.68
C ASP A 435 -13.68 -5.30 2.01
N LEU A 436 -12.95 -4.18 1.93
CA LEU A 436 -12.46 -3.43 3.10
C LEU A 436 -13.49 -2.45 3.67
N GLY A 437 -14.61 -2.20 3.00
CA GLY A 437 -15.63 -1.25 3.44
C GLY A 437 -15.25 0.22 3.22
N ILE A 438 -14.32 0.51 2.33
CA ILE A 438 -13.96 1.89 1.92
C ILE A 438 -15.06 2.49 1.04
N ILE A 439 -15.68 1.67 0.20
CA ILE A 439 -16.84 2.01 -0.64
C ILE A 439 -17.93 0.94 -0.52
N ASP A 440 -19.16 1.33 -0.78
CA ASP A 440 -20.30 0.41 -0.83
C ASP A 440 -20.26 -0.50 -2.08
N LYS A 441 -21.06 -1.58 -2.06
CA LYS A 441 -21.22 -2.46 -3.22
C LYS A 441 -21.72 -1.68 -4.43
N GLY A 442 -21.02 -1.82 -5.55
CA GLY A 442 -21.31 -1.09 -6.79
C GLY A 442 -20.62 0.26 -6.91
N GLY A 443 -19.85 0.67 -5.89
CA GLY A 443 -18.97 1.83 -5.96
C GLY A 443 -17.89 1.64 -7.03
N LYS A 444 -17.47 2.74 -7.66
CA LYS A 444 -16.53 2.73 -8.79
C LYS A 444 -15.21 3.39 -8.40
N ALA A 445 -14.13 2.92 -9.01
CA ALA A 445 -12.83 3.58 -8.96
C ALA A 445 -12.70 4.57 -10.11
N MET A 446 -12.15 5.75 -9.82
CA MET A 446 -11.79 6.75 -10.84
C MET A 446 -10.36 6.52 -11.32
N THR A 447 -10.14 6.67 -12.63
CA THR A 447 -8.81 6.45 -13.21
C THR A 447 -8.01 7.75 -13.32
N GLY A 448 -6.67 7.62 -13.38
CA GLY A 448 -5.79 8.77 -13.61
C GLY A 448 -6.12 9.51 -14.91
N SER A 449 -6.49 8.79 -16.00
CA SER A 449 -6.92 9.43 -17.25
C SER A 449 -8.20 10.24 -17.11
N GLN A 450 -9.15 9.79 -16.28
CA GLN A 450 -10.36 10.57 -15.99
C GLN A 450 -10.05 11.81 -15.15
N LEU A 451 -9.04 11.75 -14.27
CA LEU A 451 -8.57 12.93 -13.54
C LEU A 451 -7.91 13.96 -14.47
N ASP A 452 -7.18 13.50 -15.50
CA ASP A 452 -6.55 14.39 -16.49
C ASP A 452 -7.56 15.07 -17.42
N GLU A 453 -8.76 14.54 -17.55
CA GLU A 453 -9.85 15.10 -18.36
C GLU A 453 -10.65 16.19 -17.64
N LEU A 454 -10.42 16.40 -16.34
CA LEU A 454 -11.11 17.42 -15.57
C LEU A 454 -10.68 18.83 -16.02
N PRO A 455 -11.65 19.77 -16.18
CA PRO A 455 -11.37 21.04 -16.83
C PRO A 455 -10.55 22.02 -15.98
N ASP A 456 -10.70 21.99 -14.67
CA ASP A 456 -10.07 22.92 -13.73
C ASP A 456 -9.91 22.34 -12.33
N GLU A 457 -9.24 23.10 -11.44
CA GLU A 457 -9.05 22.70 -10.03
C GLU A 457 -10.36 22.58 -9.25
N ALA A 458 -11.36 23.37 -9.54
CA ALA A 458 -12.64 23.30 -8.83
C ALA A 458 -13.39 21.99 -9.14
N ALA A 459 -13.33 21.54 -10.41
CA ALA A 459 -13.86 20.24 -10.79
C ALA A 459 -13.06 19.10 -10.14
N PHE A 460 -11.73 19.25 -10.04
CA PHE A 460 -10.87 18.30 -9.36
C PHE A 460 -11.20 18.22 -7.86
N ASP A 461 -11.34 19.36 -7.18
CA ASP A 461 -11.68 19.43 -5.76
C ASP A 461 -13.05 18.82 -5.47
N LYS A 462 -14.03 19.06 -6.35
CA LYS A 462 -15.35 18.42 -6.24
C LYS A 462 -15.25 16.89 -6.34
N VAL A 463 -14.50 16.38 -7.31
CA VAL A 463 -14.30 14.93 -7.47
C VAL A 463 -13.60 14.33 -6.25
N THR A 464 -12.56 14.98 -5.75
CA THR A 464 -11.82 14.46 -4.57
C THR A 464 -12.64 14.52 -3.29
N SER A 465 -13.65 15.38 -3.21
CA SER A 465 -14.61 15.37 -2.07
C SER A 465 -15.54 14.15 -2.06
N GLU A 466 -15.83 13.58 -3.22
CA GLU A 466 -16.83 12.51 -3.40
C GLU A 466 -16.20 11.12 -3.60
N VAL A 467 -15.07 11.04 -4.30
CA VAL A 467 -14.44 9.77 -4.73
C VAL A 467 -13.40 9.28 -3.72
N SER A 468 -13.53 8.04 -3.28
CA SER A 468 -12.63 7.41 -2.30
C SER A 468 -11.71 6.34 -2.91
N VAL A 469 -11.78 6.04 -4.21
CA VAL A 469 -10.93 5.04 -4.87
C VAL A 469 -10.38 5.56 -6.18
N TYR A 470 -9.05 5.59 -6.29
CA TYR A 470 -8.33 6.02 -7.48
C TYR A 470 -7.45 4.90 -8.00
N ALA A 471 -7.59 4.58 -9.30
CA ALA A 471 -6.92 3.47 -9.96
C ALA A 471 -6.08 3.92 -11.16
N ARG A 472 -5.02 3.19 -11.51
CA ARG A 472 -4.11 3.54 -12.61
C ARG A 472 -3.62 4.99 -12.53
N VAL A 473 -3.29 5.44 -11.33
CA VAL A 473 -2.80 6.81 -11.09
C VAL A 473 -1.28 6.89 -11.25
N ALA A 474 -0.82 8.01 -11.80
CA ALA A 474 0.60 8.38 -11.85
C ALA A 474 1.01 9.11 -10.56
N PRO A 475 2.32 9.26 -10.26
CA PRO A 475 2.81 9.99 -9.09
C PRO A 475 2.26 11.42 -8.98
N GLU A 476 2.14 12.13 -10.09
CA GLU A 476 1.58 13.48 -10.13
C GLU A 476 0.11 13.53 -9.69
N HIS A 477 -0.66 12.47 -9.99
CA HIS A 477 -2.05 12.37 -9.53
C HIS A 477 -2.12 12.20 -8.02
N LYS A 478 -1.22 11.37 -7.42
CA LYS A 478 -1.16 11.17 -5.97
C LYS A 478 -0.93 12.51 -5.26
N LEU A 479 0.01 13.30 -5.77
CA LEU A 479 0.30 14.65 -5.25
C LEU A 479 -0.93 15.57 -5.35
N LYS A 480 -1.53 15.69 -6.53
CA LYS A 480 -2.70 16.55 -6.76
C LYS A 480 -3.91 16.16 -5.90
N ILE A 481 -4.12 14.85 -5.63
CA ILE A 481 -5.20 14.38 -4.75
C ILE A 481 -4.96 14.88 -3.33
N VAL A 482 -3.72 14.76 -2.81
CA VAL A 482 -3.35 15.24 -1.47
C VAL A 482 -3.56 16.76 -1.38
N GLU A 483 -3.01 17.54 -2.33
CA GLU A 483 -3.15 19.01 -2.37
C GLU A 483 -4.62 19.45 -2.43
N SER A 484 -5.43 18.76 -3.24
CA SER A 484 -6.86 19.05 -3.36
C SER A 484 -7.60 18.81 -2.04
N LEU A 485 -7.33 17.70 -1.35
CA LEU A 485 -7.93 17.42 -0.05
C LEU A 485 -7.51 18.45 1.01
N GLN A 486 -6.25 18.90 0.99
CA GLN A 486 -5.73 19.94 1.88
C GLN A 486 -6.39 21.30 1.61
N ARG A 487 -6.57 21.69 0.33
CA ARG A 487 -7.31 22.93 -0.04
C ARG A 487 -8.74 22.95 0.50
N GLN A 488 -9.36 21.77 0.64
CA GLN A 488 -10.69 21.61 1.24
C GLN A 488 -10.68 21.66 2.78
N GLY A 489 -9.54 21.93 3.39
CA GLY A 489 -9.38 22.04 4.85
C GLY A 489 -9.21 20.70 5.57
N ASN A 490 -8.92 19.61 4.85
CA ASN A 490 -8.64 18.33 5.47
C ASN A 490 -7.19 18.25 5.96
N ILE A 491 -6.99 17.54 7.06
CA ILE A 491 -5.66 17.10 7.52
C ILE A 491 -5.43 15.70 6.95
N VAL A 492 -4.50 15.61 6.00
CA VAL A 492 -4.30 14.43 5.17
C VAL A 492 -3.10 13.60 5.64
N ALA A 493 -3.35 12.33 5.98
CA ALA A 493 -2.31 11.33 6.09
C ALA A 493 -2.13 10.61 4.73
N MET A 494 -0.89 10.46 4.24
CA MET A 494 -0.60 9.75 2.98
C MET A 494 0.45 8.68 3.20
N THR A 495 0.11 7.44 2.81
CA THR A 495 1.06 6.33 2.85
C THR A 495 1.77 6.13 1.52
N GLY A 496 3.00 5.61 1.57
CA GLY A 496 3.74 5.20 0.38
C GLY A 496 4.93 4.32 0.72
N ASP A 497 5.33 3.50 -0.25
CA ASP A 497 6.49 2.61 -0.15
C ASP A 497 7.54 2.91 -1.24
N GLY A 498 7.10 3.41 -2.40
CA GLY A 498 7.93 3.66 -3.57
C GLY A 498 8.49 5.09 -3.67
N VAL A 499 9.55 5.25 -4.44
CA VAL A 499 10.11 6.57 -4.79
C VAL A 499 9.05 7.46 -5.44
N ASN A 500 8.10 6.86 -6.16
CA ASN A 500 6.99 7.56 -6.82
C ASN A 500 6.00 8.19 -5.84
N ASP A 501 5.94 7.72 -4.60
CA ASP A 501 5.05 8.21 -3.55
C ASP A 501 5.67 9.35 -2.75
N ALA A 502 6.99 9.45 -2.77
CA ALA A 502 7.73 10.38 -1.95
C ALA A 502 7.26 11.85 -2.05
N PRO A 503 6.90 12.41 -3.21
CA PRO A 503 6.35 13.76 -3.30
C PRO A 503 5.01 13.91 -2.55
N ALA A 504 4.06 12.98 -2.75
CA ALA A 504 2.77 13.01 -2.09
C ALA A 504 2.90 12.78 -0.57
N VAL A 505 3.80 11.85 -0.16
CA VAL A 505 4.12 11.57 1.26
C VAL A 505 4.74 12.81 1.92
N LYS A 506 5.61 13.55 1.23
CA LYS A 506 6.22 14.77 1.79
C LYS A 506 5.21 15.91 1.92
N THR A 507 4.35 16.11 0.92
CA THR A 507 3.35 17.18 0.86
C THR A 507 2.23 16.98 1.87
N ALA A 508 1.86 15.74 2.17
CA ALA A 508 0.82 15.44 3.16
C ALA A 508 1.15 16.01 4.55
N ASP A 509 0.12 16.39 5.29
CA ASP A 509 0.26 16.84 6.69
C ASP A 509 0.95 15.76 7.52
N ILE A 510 0.66 14.49 7.20
CA ILE A 510 1.27 13.31 7.83
C ILE A 510 1.72 12.34 6.74
N GLY A 511 2.96 12.47 6.31
CA GLY A 511 3.57 11.44 5.45
C GLY A 511 3.93 10.20 6.24
N VAL A 512 3.51 9.04 5.73
CA VAL A 512 3.72 7.72 6.35
C VAL A 512 4.46 6.82 5.38
N ALA A 513 5.62 6.32 5.76
CA ALA A 513 6.40 5.37 4.97
C ALA A 513 6.34 3.96 5.54
N MET A 514 6.42 2.97 4.66
CA MET A 514 6.58 1.58 5.03
C MET A 514 8.00 1.32 5.55
N GLY A 515 8.14 0.57 6.64
CA GLY A 515 9.42 0.27 7.29
C GLY A 515 10.14 -0.90 6.66
N ILE A 516 9.39 -1.91 6.22
CA ILE A 516 9.92 -3.15 5.61
C ILE A 516 10.11 -2.95 4.11
N THR A 517 9.04 -2.63 3.37
CA THR A 517 9.05 -2.51 1.91
C THR A 517 9.43 -1.12 1.41
N GLY A 518 9.35 -0.10 2.25
CA GLY A 518 9.57 1.29 1.87
C GLY A 518 11.01 1.59 1.43
N THR A 519 11.13 2.38 0.35
CA THR A 519 12.43 2.89 -0.11
C THR A 519 12.99 3.94 0.85
N GLU A 520 14.31 4.09 0.89
CA GLU A 520 14.96 5.10 1.75
C GLU A 520 14.50 6.52 1.43
N VAL A 521 14.23 6.82 0.15
CA VAL A 521 13.71 8.13 -0.28
C VAL A 521 12.36 8.41 0.37
N THR A 522 11.45 7.42 0.36
CA THR A 522 10.12 7.55 0.97
C THR A 522 10.22 7.64 2.48
N LYS A 523 11.05 6.81 3.09
CA LYS A 523 11.32 6.88 4.54
C LYS A 523 11.86 8.26 4.95
N GLN A 524 12.79 8.83 4.19
CA GLN A 524 13.34 10.17 4.48
C GLN A 524 12.30 11.27 4.35
N SER A 525 11.40 11.17 3.37
CA SER A 525 10.33 12.15 3.10
C SER A 525 9.18 12.07 4.13
N ALA A 526 9.01 10.93 4.78
CA ALA A 526 7.91 10.70 5.71
C ALA A 526 8.15 11.31 7.10
N LYS A 527 7.06 11.67 7.76
CA LYS A 527 7.02 12.12 9.17
C LYS A 527 6.85 10.95 10.14
N MET A 528 6.32 9.80 9.67
CA MET A 528 6.14 8.56 10.42
C MET A 528 6.55 7.34 9.58
N ILE A 529 7.06 6.31 10.24
CA ILE A 529 7.43 5.02 9.62
C ILE A 529 6.66 3.91 10.34
N LEU A 530 6.02 3.03 9.58
CA LEU A 530 5.36 1.82 10.09
C LEU A 530 6.34 0.65 10.09
N ALA A 531 6.72 0.16 11.27
CA ALA A 531 7.66 -0.94 11.38
C ALA A 531 7.10 -2.29 10.87
N ASP A 532 5.77 -2.40 10.72
CA ASP A 532 5.03 -3.59 10.32
C ASP A 532 4.31 -3.45 8.97
N ASP A 533 4.48 -2.33 8.27
CA ASP A 533 3.82 -1.99 7.01
C ASP A 533 2.28 -2.15 7.05
N ASN A 534 1.65 -1.97 8.21
CA ASN A 534 0.24 -2.27 8.43
C ASN A 534 -0.61 -1.00 8.57
N PHE A 535 -1.68 -0.90 7.75
CA PHE A 535 -2.66 0.20 7.83
C PHE A 535 -3.29 0.33 9.23
N SER A 536 -3.53 -0.79 9.92
CA SER A 536 -4.14 -0.80 11.26
C SER A 536 -3.30 -0.03 12.28
N THR A 537 -1.98 -0.03 12.10
CA THR A 537 -1.03 0.74 12.92
C THR A 537 -1.24 2.25 12.74
N ILE A 538 -1.64 2.72 11.56
CA ILE A 538 -1.97 4.14 11.34
C ILE A 538 -3.19 4.53 12.17
N VAL A 539 -4.24 3.72 12.14
CA VAL A 539 -5.48 3.98 12.88
C VAL A 539 -5.22 3.97 14.39
N ALA A 540 -4.41 3.01 14.87
CA ALA A 540 -3.97 2.97 16.27
C ALA A 540 -3.17 4.22 16.65
N ALA A 541 -2.25 4.67 15.80
CA ALA A 541 -1.46 5.87 16.03
C ALA A 541 -2.32 7.16 16.03
N VAL A 542 -3.34 7.24 15.16
CA VAL A 542 -4.33 8.34 15.20
C VAL A 542 -5.10 8.35 16.52
N ARG A 543 -5.50 7.18 17.03
CA ARG A 543 -6.18 7.04 18.32
C ARG A 543 -5.30 7.56 19.47
N GLU A 544 -4.04 7.14 19.50
CA GLU A 544 -3.06 7.65 20.48
C GLU A 544 -2.85 9.16 20.35
N GLY A 545 -2.71 9.67 19.12
CA GLY A 545 -2.58 11.10 18.84
C GLY A 545 -3.76 11.93 19.36
N ARG A 546 -5.00 11.45 19.19
CA ARG A 546 -6.22 12.07 19.76
C ARG A 546 -6.18 12.09 21.28
N GLY A 547 -5.78 10.98 21.92
CA GLY A 547 -5.63 10.90 23.37
C GLY A 547 -4.59 11.90 23.90
N ILE A 548 -3.49 12.07 23.19
CA ILE A 548 -2.44 13.04 23.51
C ILE A 548 -2.97 14.47 23.38
N PHE A 549 -3.66 14.78 22.26
CA PHE A 549 -4.27 16.09 22.03
C PHE A 549 -5.29 16.46 23.11
N ASP A 550 -6.14 15.52 23.53
CA ASP A 550 -7.08 15.72 24.63
C ASP A 550 -6.37 16.01 25.96
N ASN A 551 -5.26 15.35 26.24
CA ASN A 551 -4.45 15.62 27.44
C ASN A 551 -3.80 17.01 27.38
N ILE A 552 -3.28 17.41 26.22
CA ILE A 552 -2.75 18.77 26.00
C ILE A 552 -3.84 19.81 26.24
N ARG A 553 -5.05 19.62 25.69
CA ARG A 553 -6.18 20.55 25.90
C ARG A 553 -6.61 20.64 27.37
N LYS A 554 -6.66 19.53 28.08
CA LYS A 554 -6.97 19.52 29.54
C LYS A 554 -5.93 20.29 30.31
N PHE A 555 -4.66 20.07 30.00
CA PHE A 555 -3.55 20.76 30.66
C PHE A 555 -3.55 22.28 30.36
N LEU A 556 -3.76 22.67 29.11
CA LEU A 556 -3.90 24.07 28.69
C LEU A 556 -5.02 24.76 29.49
N ARG A 557 -6.20 24.13 29.60
CA ARG A 557 -7.32 24.66 30.35
C ARG A 557 -6.95 24.86 31.82
N TYR A 558 -6.23 23.89 32.42
CA TYR A 558 -5.79 23.99 33.82
C TYR A 558 -4.84 25.16 34.01
N LEU A 559 -3.78 25.28 33.20
CA LEU A 559 -2.80 26.36 33.28
C LEU A 559 -3.44 27.74 33.09
N LEU A 560 -4.23 27.90 32.03
CA LEU A 560 -4.90 29.18 31.75
C LEU A 560 -5.86 29.56 32.86
N SER A 561 -6.58 28.59 33.42
CA SER A 561 -7.49 28.85 34.56
C SER A 561 -6.73 29.29 35.81
N SER A 562 -5.57 28.69 36.11
CA SER A 562 -4.71 29.08 37.23
C SER A 562 -4.18 30.50 37.06
N ASN A 563 -3.56 30.77 35.89
CA ASN A 563 -3.00 32.10 35.61
C ASN A 563 -4.06 33.21 35.61
N VAL A 564 -5.24 32.93 35.03
CA VAL A 564 -6.37 33.87 35.06
C VAL A 564 -6.83 34.10 36.51
N GLY A 565 -6.87 33.04 37.34
CA GLY A 565 -7.17 33.14 38.76
C GLY A 565 -6.18 34.04 39.52
N GLU A 566 -4.88 33.87 39.25
CA GLU A 566 -3.81 34.69 39.84
C GLU A 566 -3.95 36.18 39.44
N VAL A 567 -4.14 36.43 38.13
CA VAL A 567 -4.34 37.78 37.61
C VAL A 567 -5.55 38.44 38.25
N PHE A 568 -6.71 37.74 38.35
CA PHE A 568 -7.91 38.29 38.98
C PHE A 568 -7.73 38.50 40.46
N THR A 569 -6.98 37.67 41.17
CA THR A 569 -6.70 37.82 42.60
C THR A 569 -5.87 39.08 42.84
N VAL A 570 -4.79 39.27 42.10
CA VAL A 570 -3.94 40.48 42.23
C VAL A 570 -4.71 41.74 41.81
N PHE A 571 -5.38 41.69 40.62
CA PHE A 571 -6.19 42.81 40.13
C PHE A 571 -7.30 43.20 41.11
N GLY A 572 -8.05 42.21 41.62
CA GLY A 572 -9.12 42.41 42.58
C GLY A 572 -8.58 42.96 43.92
N GLY A 573 -7.42 42.44 44.36
CA GLY A 573 -6.73 42.96 45.57
C GLY A 573 -6.37 44.43 45.44
N VAL A 574 -5.76 44.81 44.31
CA VAL A 574 -5.39 46.22 44.07
C VAL A 574 -6.62 47.12 43.98
N MET A 575 -7.66 46.71 43.26
CA MET A 575 -8.89 47.51 43.12
C MET A 575 -9.69 47.66 44.40
N LEU A 576 -9.69 46.64 45.26
CA LEU A 576 -10.46 46.65 46.53
C LEU A 576 -9.66 47.22 47.71
N ALA A 577 -8.32 47.24 47.59
CA ALA A 577 -7.46 47.73 48.68
C ALA A 577 -7.83 49.13 49.14
N GLY A 578 -8.04 50.09 48.24
CA GLY A 578 -8.47 51.42 48.49
C GLY A 578 -9.87 51.51 49.13
N PHE A 579 -10.79 50.59 48.82
CA PHE A 579 -12.15 50.53 49.34
C PHE A 579 -12.22 49.88 50.74
N LEU A 580 -11.30 48.92 50.99
CA LEU A 580 -11.25 48.19 52.25
C LEU A 580 -10.31 48.84 53.32
N GLY A 581 -9.64 49.93 52.97
CA GLY A 581 -8.68 50.59 53.87
C GLY A 581 -7.45 49.76 54.19
N ILE A 582 -7.13 48.82 53.31
CA ILE A 582 -5.93 47.97 53.39
C ILE A 582 -4.79 48.76 52.75
N THR A 583 -3.91 49.31 53.57
CA THR A 583 -2.63 49.87 53.14
C THR A 583 -1.79 48.73 52.61
N GLN A 584 -1.32 48.80 51.34
CA GLN A 584 -0.60 47.86 50.50
C GLN A 584 0.01 46.62 51.18
N PRO A 585 -0.12 45.44 50.56
CA PRO A 585 0.57 44.23 51.00
C PRO A 585 2.07 44.31 50.79
#